data_314dc3c7e2822025d144e61bfa421250
#
_entry.id   314dc3c7e2822025d144e61bfa421250
#
_cell.length_a   1.000
_cell.length_b   1.000
_cell.length_c   1.000
_cell.angle_alpha   90.00
_cell.angle_beta   90.00
_cell.angle_gamma   90.00
#
_symmetry.space_group_name_H-M   'P 1'
#
loop_
_entity.id
_entity.type
_entity.pdbx_description
1 polymer ?
#
loop_
_entity_poly.entity_id
_entity_poly.type
_entity_poly.pdbx_seq_one_letter_code
_entity_poly.pdbx_strand_id
1 'polypeptide(L)'
;MIKICFVCLGNICRSPMAEFIMKKKVLELNLQEQFFITSRATSYEEFGNDIYPPAKKKLSLENIPYAIHKATRLEKTDYAQFDYFICMEQANVRNTLRIFEQEESDKVFRLFDITATKKDIADPWYTNNFDRTYKDLDEGIDFLIKYLLSNKL
;
A
#
# COMPACT_ATOMS: atom_id res chain seq x y z
N MET A 1 -16.60 2.79 -7.95
CA MET A 1 -15.14 3.00 -7.79
C MET A 1 -14.68 2.35 -6.49
N ILE A 2 -13.64 1.54 -6.56
CA ILE A 2 -13.05 0.89 -5.39
C ILE A 2 -11.93 1.79 -4.86
N LYS A 3 -12.02 2.20 -3.60
CA LYS A 3 -11.06 3.12 -2.98
C LYS A 3 -10.09 2.36 -2.08
N ILE A 4 -8.81 2.35 -2.46
CA ILE A 4 -7.74 1.59 -1.81
C ILE A 4 -6.74 2.55 -1.18
N CYS A 5 -6.39 2.30 0.08
CA CYS A 5 -5.30 2.99 0.77
C CYS A 5 -4.25 1.98 1.21
N PHE A 6 -3.04 2.07 0.67
CA PHE A 6 -1.91 1.27 1.14
C PHE A 6 -1.30 1.92 2.38
N VAL A 7 -0.93 1.12 3.36
CA VAL A 7 -0.47 1.62 4.66
C VAL A 7 0.84 0.98 5.08
N CYS A 8 1.80 1.81 5.47
CA CYS A 8 3.02 1.37 6.14
C CYS A 8 3.37 2.36 7.25
N LEU A 9 4.49 2.15 7.94
CA LEU A 9 4.85 2.98 9.09
C LEU A 9 5.07 4.45 8.70
N GLY A 10 5.96 4.71 7.73
CA GLY A 10 6.41 6.06 7.39
C GLY A 10 5.82 6.65 6.12
N ASN A 11 5.24 5.85 5.26
CA ASN A 11 4.70 6.29 3.95
C ASN A 11 5.76 6.91 3.03
N ILE A 12 6.98 6.41 3.07
CA ILE A 12 8.06 6.85 2.16
C ILE A 12 8.69 5.73 1.34
N CYS A 13 8.44 4.46 1.68
CA CYS A 13 8.97 3.31 0.95
C CYS A 13 7.87 2.38 0.47
N ARG A 14 7.43 1.44 1.33
CA ARG A 14 6.53 0.34 0.94
C ARG A 14 5.18 0.81 0.42
N SER A 15 4.49 1.66 1.17
CA SER A 15 3.14 2.06 0.78
C SER A 15 3.11 2.94 -0.47
N PRO A 16 4.01 3.93 -0.65
CA PRO A 16 4.00 4.67 -1.92
C PRO A 16 4.47 3.81 -3.09
N MET A 17 5.42 2.87 -2.89
CA MET A 17 5.77 1.91 -3.94
C MET A 17 4.55 1.10 -4.37
N ALA A 18 3.78 0.58 -3.41
CA ALA A 18 2.56 -0.18 -3.68
C ALA A 18 1.55 0.66 -4.46
N GLU A 19 1.36 1.91 -4.06
CA GLU A 19 0.46 2.84 -4.72
C GLU A 19 0.79 2.96 -6.21
N PHE A 20 2.03 3.25 -6.55
CA PHE A 20 2.42 3.48 -7.94
C PHE A 20 2.50 2.18 -8.75
N ILE A 21 2.88 1.07 -8.14
CA ILE A 21 2.84 -0.25 -8.80
C ILE A 21 1.40 -0.58 -9.20
N MET A 22 0.44 -0.44 -8.26
CA MET A 22 -0.95 -0.74 -8.56
C MET A 22 -1.55 0.20 -9.60
N LYS A 23 -1.22 1.49 -9.53
CA LYS A 23 -1.68 2.46 -10.53
C LYS A 23 -1.26 2.06 -11.93
N LYS A 24 -0.02 1.63 -12.11
CA LYS A 24 0.46 1.15 -13.40
C LYS A 24 -0.29 -0.10 -13.86
N LYS A 25 -0.45 -1.07 -12.96
CA LYS A 25 -1.12 -2.33 -13.30
C LYS A 25 -2.58 -2.13 -13.73
N VAL A 26 -3.33 -1.32 -13.00
CA VAL A 26 -4.72 -1.06 -13.35
C VAL A 26 -4.85 -0.26 -14.66
N LEU A 27 -3.89 0.63 -14.92
CA LEU A 27 -3.84 1.35 -16.19
C LEU A 27 -3.62 0.40 -17.36
N GLU A 28 -2.68 -0.55 -17.21
CA GLU A 28 -2.39 -1.55 -18.25
C GLU A 28 -3.58 -2.47 -18.51
N LEU A 29 -4.44 -2.66 -17.51
CA LEU A 29 -5.66 -3.48 -17.64
C LEU A 29 -6.88 -2.65 -18.08
N ASN A 30 -6.72 -1.36 -18.32
CA ASN A 30 -7.80 -0.41 -18.63
C ASN A 30 -8.86 -0.33 -17.52
N LEU A 31 -8.41 -0.44 -16.26
CA LEU A 31 -9.28 -0.41 -15.08
C LEU A 31 -9.09 0.85 -14.24
N GLN A 32 -8.32 1.82 -14.71
CA GLN A 32 -7.95 3.01 -13.92
C GLN A 32 -9.14 3.82 -13.43
N GLU A 33 -10.25 3.79 -14.14
CA GLU A 33 -11.46 4.52 -13.74
C GLU A 33 -12.28 3.79 -12.68
N GLN A 34 -11.95 2.53 -12.42
CA GLN A 34 -12.64 1.72 -11.42
C GLN A 34 -11.96 1.76 -10.04
N PHE A 35 -10.77 2.38 -9.96
CA PHE A 35 -9.98 2.43 -8.73
C PHE A 35 -9.54 3.84 -8.37
N PHE A 36 -9.62 4.16 -7.08
CA PHE A 36 -8.93 5.30 -6.49
C PHE A 36 -7.87 4.71 -5.55
N ILE A 37 -6.60 5.02 -5.81
CA ILE A 37 -5.48 4.39 -5.11
C ILE A 37 -4.62 5.47 -4.47
N THR A 38 -4.36 5.35 -3.17
CA THR A 38 -3.47 6.25 -2.44
C THR A 38 -2.69 5.49 -1.37
N SER A 39 -1.92 6.19 -0.57
CA SER A 39 -1.14 5.58 0.51
C SER A 39 -1.04 6.53 1.70
N ARG A 40 -0.86 5.95 2.89
CA ARG A 40 -0.77 6.69 4.16
C ARG A 40 0.22 6.03 5.11
N ALA A 41 0.63 6.78 6.12
CA ALA A 41 1.48 6.31 7.21
C ALA A 41 0.66 6.05 8.46
N THR A 42 1.18 5.21 9.36
CA THR A 42 0.63 5.09 10.71
C THR A 42 1.34 6.02 11.70
N SER A 43 2.44 6.67 11.30
CA SER A 43 3.19 7.60 12.17
C SER A 43 3.37 8.96 11.49
N TYR A 44 3.76 9.96 12.30
CA TYR A 44 4.07 11.30 11.80
C TYR A 44 5.56 11.49 11.52
N GLU A 45 6.41 10.46 11.72
CA GLU A 45 7.86 10.58 11.64
C GLU A 45 8.35 11.19 10.32
N GLU A 46 7.72 10.81 9.21
CA GLU A 46 8.11 11.26 7.87
C GLU A 46 7.11 12.23 7.25
N PHE A 47 6.23 12.81 8.06
CA PHE A 47 5.17 13.68 7.56
C PHE A 47 5.71 14.76 6.61
N GLY A 48 5.12 14.82 5.42
CA GLY A 48 5.47 15.81 4.40
C GLY A 48 6.64 15.40 3.50
N ASN A 49 7.36 14.33 3.82
CA ASN A 49 8.51 13.89 3.04
C ASN A 49 8.10 13.15 1.78
N ASP A 50 8.93 13.26 0.76
CA ASP A 50 8.75 12.54 -0.51
C ASP A 50 9.23 11.10 -0.35
N ILE A 51 8.98 10.29 -1.38
CA ILE A 51 9.45 8.90 -1.46
C ILE A 51 10.97 8.87 -1.22
N TYR A 52 11.41 7.93 -0.40
CA TYR A 52 12.82 7.71 -0.11
C TYR A 52 13.59 7.48 -1.42
N PRO A 53 14.73 8.18 -1.66
CA PRO A 53 15.42 8.10 -2.94
C PRO A 53 15.72 6.70 -3.48
N PRO A 54 16.18 5.72 -2.68
CA PRO A 54 16.37 4.35 -3.17
C PRO A 54 15.08 3.69 -3.65
N ALA A 55 13.93 4.03 -3.06
CA ALA A 55 12.63 3.52 -3.52
C ALA A 55 12.26 4.11 -4.88
N LYS A 56 12.51 5.42 -5.07
CA LYS A 56 12.33 6.06 -6.38
C LYS A 56 13.19 5.40 -7.44
N LYS A 57 14.45 5.13 -7.11
CA LYS A 57 15.39 4.47 -8.02
C LYS A 57 14.86 3.10 -8.43
N LYS A 58 14.35 2.33 -7.48
CA LYS A 58 13.79 1.00 -7.77
C LYS A 58 12.57 1.10 -8.69
N LEU A 59 11.66 2.02 -8.41
CA LEU A 59 10.49 2.25 -9.28
C LEU A 59 10.93 2.60 -10.70
N SER A 60 11.91 3.48 -10.86
CA SER A 60 12.44 3.86 -12.17
C SER A 60 13.06 2.69 -12.91
N LEU A 61 13.83 1.84 -12.20
CA LEU A 61 14.46 0.66 -12.80
C LEU A 61 13.41 -0.35 -13.32
N GLU A 62 12.24 -0.40 -12.68
CA GLU A 62 11.16 -1.29 -13.06
C GLU A 62 10.14 -0.61 -13.99
N ASN A 63 10.46 0.58 -14.50
CA ASN A 63 9.58 1.35 -15.39
C ASN A 63 8.22 1.67 -14.78
N ILE A 64 8.20 1.92 -13.46
CA ILE A 64 6.98 2.32 -12.75
C ILE A 64 6.95 3.84 -12.68
N PRO A 65 5.99 4.51 -13.33
CA PRO A 65 5.85 5.96 -13.21
C PRO A 65 5.44 6.34 -11.78
N TYR A 66 5.98 7.44 -11.28
CA TYR A 66 5.56 7.98 -9.99
C TYR A 66 5.54 9.51 -10.05
N ALA A 67 4.80 10.09 -9.12
CA ALA A 67 4.66 11.54 -9.01
C ALA A 67 5.28 12.03 -7.70
N ILE A 68 5.33 13.34 -7.52
CA ILE A 68 5.72 13.95 -6.26
C ILE A 68 4.77 13.43 -5.18
N HIS A 69 5.34 12.96 -4.08
CA HIS A 69 4.62 12.35 -2.98
C HIS A 69 4.92 13.12 -1.69
N LYS A 70 3.92 13.22 -0.82
CA LYS A 70 4.10 13.77 0.51
C LYS A 70 3.54 12.78 1.52
N ALA A 71 4.41 12.22 2.35
CA ALA A 71 4.00 11.27 3.38
C ALA A 71 2.90 11.89 4.24
N THR A 72 1.78 11.20 4.38
CA THR A 72 0.61 11.66 5.10
C THR A 72 0.15 10.56 6.05
N ARG A 73 -0.12 10.94 7.29
CA ARG A 73 -0.54 9.98 8.31
C ARG A 73 -2.06 9.79 8.27
N LEU A 74 -2.51 8.54 8.48
CA LEU A 74 -3.92 8.21 8.62
C LEU A 74 -4.57 9.03 9.74
N GLU A 75 -5.79 9.46 9.50
CA GLU A 75 -6.65 10.09 10.49
C GLU A 75 -7.89 9.24 10.70
N LYS A 76 -8.55 9.38 11.84
CA LYS A 76 -9.74 8.59 12.17
C LYS A 76 -10.82 8.73 11.10
N THR A 77 -10.97 9.93 10.52
CA THR A 77 -11.97 10.21 9.49
C THR A 77 -11.71 9.46 8.18
N ASP A 78 -10.49 8.97 7.96
CA ASP A 78 -10.17 8.22 6.74
C ASP A 78 -10.91 6.88 6.68
N TYR A 79 -11.31 6.34 7.83
CA TYR A 79 -11.96 5.03 7.89
C TYR A 79 -13.17 4.94 6.96
N ALA A 80 -14.01 5.96 6.94
CA ALA A 80 -15.21 6.00 6.11
C ALA A 80 -14.93 6.35 4.65
N GLN A 81 -13.72 6.84 4.34
CA GLN A 81 -13.39 7.33 3.00
C GLN A 81 -12.90 6.25 2.05
N PHE A 82 -12.48 5.10 2.56
CA PHE A 82 -11.88 4.03 1.75
C PHE A 82 -12.62 2.71 1.94
N ASP A 83 -12.59 1.89 0.90
CA ASP A 83 -13.15 0.54 0.96
C ASP A 83 -12.17 -0.43 1.63
N TYR A 84 -10.86 -0.22 1.45
CA TYR A 84 -9.83 -1.10 1.98
C TYR A 84 -8.58 -0.33 2.40
N PHE A 85 -7.99 -0.79 3.51
CA PHE A 85 -6.68 -0.35 3.99
C PHE A 85 -5.76 -1.56 3.94
N ILE A 86 -4.84 -1.55 2.97
CA ILE A 86 -3.95 -2.68 2.71
C ILE A 86 -2.60 -2.40 3.34
N CYS A 87 -2.26 -3.13 4.37
CA CYS A 87 -1.06 -2.94 5.17
C CYS A 87 0.09 -3.82 4.70
N MET A 88 1.31 -3.43 5.04
CA MET A 88 2.51 -4.17 4.65
C MET A 88 2.88 -5.23 5.67
N GLU A 89 2.56 -5.01 6.94
CA GLU A 89 2.89 -5.95 8.03
C GLU A 89 1.85 -5.87 9.15
N GLN A 90 1.86 -6.86 10.04
CA GLN A 90 0.89 -6.93 11.14
C GLN A 90 0.93 -5.72 12.07
N ALA A 91 2.12 -5.16 12.30
CA ALA A 91 2.23 -3.94 13.10
C ALA A 91 1.42 -2.79 12.50
N ASN A 92 1.40 -2.67 11.17
CA ASN A 92 0.59 -1.66 10.49
C ASN A 92 -0.91 -1.91 10.71
N VAL A 93 -1.33 -3.17 10.66
CA VAL A 93 -2.74 -3.53 10.92
C VAL A 93 -3.15 -3.09 12.32
N ARG A 94 -2.36 -3.44 13.34
CA ARG A 94 -2.64 -3.07 14.73
C ARG A 94 -2.71 -1.56 14.91
N ASN A 95 -1.74 -0.83 14.35
CA ASN A 95 -1.68 0.62 14.48
C ASN A 95 -2.82 1.31 13.73
N THR A 96 -3.19 0.80 12.56
CA THR A 96 -4.31 1.32 11.77
C THR A 96 -5.63 1.15 12.54
N LEU A 97 -5.87 -0.03 13.09
CA LEU A 97 -7.07 -0.29 13.89
C LEU A 97 -7.13 0.62 15.12
N ARG A 98 -5.98 0.87 15.75
CA ARG A 98 -5.92 1.78 16.91
C ARG A 98 -6.27 3.21 16.51
N ILE A 99 -5.77 3.70 15.38
CA ILE A 99 -6.10 5.03 14.87
C ILE A 99 -7.61 5.15 14.61
N PHE A 100 -8.22 4.10 14.05
CA PHE A 100 -9.65 4.08 13.74
C PHE A 100 -10.53 3.74 14.94
N GLU A 101 -9.94 3.43 16.10
CA GLU A 101 -10.67 3.00 17.30
C GLU A 101 -11.58 1.80 17.02
N GLN A 102 -11.06 0.83 16.26
CA GLN A 102 -11.74 -0.42 15.93
C GLN A 102 -10.98 -1.59 16.52
N GLU A 103 -11.68 -2.57 17.09
CA GLU A 103 -11.05 -3.81 17.58
C GLU A 103 -10.65 -4.69 16.41
N GLU A 104 -11.51 -4.77 15.40
CA GLU A 104 -11.25 -5.49 14.16
C GLU A 104 -12.03 -4.83 13.02
N SER A 105 -11.65 -5.10 11.78
CA SER A 105 -12.34 -4.56 10.62
C SER A 105 -12.01 -5.38 9.38
N ASP A 106 -13.03 -5.71 8.60
CA ASP A 106 -12.85 -6.40 7.31
C ASP A 106 -12.19 -5.50 6.25
N LYS A 107 -12.11 -4.19 6.52
CA LYS A 107 -11.44 -3.24 5.63
C LYS A 107 -9.92 -3.20 5.80
N VAL A 108 -9.38 -3.75 6.90
CA VAL A 108 -7.98 -3.57 7.28
C VAL A 108 -7.28 -4.91 7.32
N PHE A 109 -6.33 -5.15 6.41
CA PHE A 109 -5.58 -6.40 6.37
C PHE A 109 -4.23 -6.21 5.66
N ARG A 110 -3.34 -7.22 5.82
CA ARG A 110 -2.06 -7.21 5.09
C ARG A 110 -2.27 -7.64 3.65
N LEU A 111 -1.39 -7.14 2.77
CA LEU A 111 -1.44 -7.49 1.34
C LEU A 111 -1.47 -9.02 1.13
N PHE A 112 -0.63 -9.76 1.85
CA PHE A 112 -0.55 -11.22 1.67
C PHE A 112 -1.60 -12.02 2.47
N ASP A 113 -2.46 -11.36 3.24
CA ASP A 113 -3.54 -12.05 3.97
C ASP A 113 -4.58 -12.67 3.03
N ILE A 114 -4.69 -12.17 1.82
CA ILE A 114 -5.61 -12.71 0.80
C ILE A 114 -5.00 -13.85 -0.01
N THR A 115 -3.80 -14.29 0.32
CA THR A 115 -3.07 -15.35 -0.39
C THR A 115 -2.89 -16.57 0.52
N ALA A 116 -2.43 -17.68 -0.07
CA ALA A 116 -2.10 -18.88 0.68
C ALA A 116 -0.86 -18.69 1.57
N THR A 117 0.07 -17.82 1.17
CA THR A 117 1.29 -17.53 1.92
C THR A 117 1.13 -16.22 2.68
N LYS A 118 0.65 -16.32 3.93
CA LYS A 118 0.45 -15.14 4.77
C LYS A 118 1.79 -14.70 5.35
N LYS A 119 2.18 -13.47 5.07
CA LYS A 119 3.47 -12.93 5.51
C LYS A 119 3.48 -11.41 5.51
N ASP A 120 4.46 -10.84 6.22
CA ASP A 120 4.78 -9.43 6.17
C ASP A 120 5.68 -9.15 4.95
N ILE A 121 5.61 -7.91 4.44
CA ILE A 121 6.55 -7.41 3.45
C ILE A 121 7.67 -6.70 4.19
N ALA A 122 8.90 -7.19 4.04
CA ALA A 122 10.04 -6.66 4.75
C ALA A 122 10.25 -5.16 4.45
N ASP A 123 10.62 -4.40 5.47
CA ASP A 123 10.87 -2.96 5.35
C ASP A 123 12.26 -2.74 4.76
N PRO A 124 12.37 -2.16 3.55
CA PRO A 124 13.65 -1.96 2.89
C PRO A 124 14.53 -0.91 3.57
N TRP A 125 13.97 -0.09 4.45
CA TRP A 125 14.73 0.82 5.30
C TRP A 125 15.72 0.04 6.17
N TYR A 126 15.30 -1.14 6.68
CA TYR A 126 16.15 -1.98 7.53
C TYR A 126 16.94 -3.03 6.74
N THR A 127 16.35 -3.65 5.72
CA THR A 127 17.00 -4.71 4.95
C THR A 127 17.92 -4.16 3.87
N ASN A 128 17.69 -2.94 3.43
CA ASN A 128 18.32 -2.32 2.27
C ASN A 128 18.15 -3.15 0.99
N ASN A 129 17.13 -4.03 0.95
CA ASN A 129 16.85 -4.92 -0.18
C ASN A 129 15.55 -4.50 -0.87
N PHE A 130 15.64 -3.52 -1.76
CA PHE A 130 14.50 -2.99 -2.51
C PHE A 130 14.02 -3.96 -3.58
N ASP A 131 14.88 -4.85 -4.08
CA ASP A 131 14.49 -5.88 -5.04
C ASP A 131 13.48 -6.85 -4.44
N ARG A 132 13.74 -7.30 -3.22
CA ARG A 132 12.83 -8.19 -2.50
C ARG A 132 11.49 -7.51 -2.22
N THR A 133 11.53 -6.27 -1.73
CA THR A 133 10.31 -5.50 -1.45
C THR A 133 9.50 -5.31 -2.72
N TYR A 134 10.14 -4.91 -3.81
CA TYR A 134 9.45 -4.73 -5.10
C TYR A 134 8.81 -6.04 -5.56
N LYS A 135 9.56 -7.14 -5.52
CA LYS A 135 9.05 -8.45 -5.95
C LYS A 135 7.82 -8.87 -5.15
N ASP A 136 7.85 -8.69 -3.84
CA ASP A 136 6.71 -9.02 -2.98
C ASP A 136 5.51 -8.12 -3.30
N LEU A 137 5.73 -6.82 -3.48
CA LEU A 137 4.66 -5.90 -3.84
C LEU A 137 4.07 -6.22 -5.20
N ASP A 138 4.91 -6.48 -6.19
CA ASP A 138 4.48 -6.80 -7.54
C ASP A 138 3.58 -8.05 -7.56
N GLU A 139 4.01 -9.11 -6.89
CA GLU A 139 3.26 -10.35 -6.78
C GLU A 139 1.98 -10.18 -5.97
N GLY A 140 2.08 -9.54 -4.80
CA GLY A 140 0.93 -9.35 -3.91
C GLY A 140 -0.15 -8.48 -4.53
N ILE A 141 0.24 -7.46 -5.29
CA ILE A 141 -0.73 -6.58 -5.96
C ILE A 141 -1.45 -7.31 -7.10
N ASP A 142 -0.78 -8.22 -7.81
CA ASP A 142 -1.47 -9.06 -8.79
C ASP A 142 -2.57 -9.89 -8.14
N PHE A 143 -2.29 -10.49 -6.98
CA PHE A 143 -3.31 -11.21 -6.22
C PHE A 143 -4.41 -10.28 -5.74
N LEU A 144 -4.06 -9.08 -5.28
CA LEU A 144 -5.02 -8.10 -4.79
C LEU A 144 -6.02 -7.70 -5.87
N ILE A 145 -5.54 -7.40 -7.08
CA ILE A 145 -6.41 -7.01 -8.19
C ILE A 145 -7.40 -8.13 -8.51
N LYS A 146 -6.93 -9.36 -8.58
CA LYS A 146 -7.81 -10.54 -8.81
C LYS A 146 -8.84 -10.68 -7.72
N TYR A 147 -8.42 -10.54 -6.47
CA TYR A 147 -9.30 -10.62 -5.31
C TYR A 147 -10.40 -9.56 -5.37
N LEU A 148 -10.04 -8.31 -5.63
CA LEU A 148 -10.98 -7.20 -5.69
C LEU A 148 -11.99 -7.35 -6.83
N LEU A 149 -11.53 -7.77 -8.00
CA LEU A 149 -12.42 -7.98 -9.14
C LEU A 149 -13.39 -9.13 -8.90
N SER A 150 -12.93 -10.22 -8.27
CA SER A 150 -13.79 -11.38 -7.97
C SER A 150 -14.87 -11.04 -6.94
N ASN A 151 -14.54 -10.20 -5.95
CA ASN A 151 -15.45 -9.88 -4.87
C ASN A 151 -16.45 -8.77 -5.21
N LYS A 152 -16.22 -8.02 -6.29
CA LYS A 152 -17.07 -6.90 -6.70
C LYS A 152 -17.98 -7.21 -7.89
N LEU A 153 -17.80 -8.37 -8.48
CA LEU A 153 -18.64 -8.82 -9.61
C LEU A 153 -19.92 -9.50 -9.15
#